data_3aeda558b0aca4edb5aa105232159578
#
_entry.id   3aeda558b0aca4edb5aa105232159578
#
_cell.length_a   1.000
_cell.length_b   1.000
_cell.length_c   1.000
_cell.angle_alpha   90.00
_cell.angle_beta   90.00
_cell.angle_gamma   90.00
#
_symmetry.space_group_name_H-M   'P 1'
#
loop_
_entity.id
_entity.type
_entity.pdbx_description
1 polymer ?
#
loop_
_entity_poly.entity_id
_entity_poly.type
_entity_poly.pdbx_seq_one_letter_code
_entity_poly.pdbx_strand_id
1 'polypeptide(L)'
;MNYSPILSIIIPTYKEAGNIKNLIEEILEFCEQDSLEILVVDDNSQDGIDEQIRMLYDRGINVTLLRRLENRGLATAVKFGMDRAKGKYLLCMDADLSHPPAVIPKMIGILEEQRDVEVVVGSRYVDKGGFTGQWNQYRQWNSRISTMLANLVIYDLGVQDPMSGYFCIRQEVYRRAAYIKPIGYKILLELLVKCACSRVFEVPITFRERAKGESKLNLREQMNYLNHLSRLIDFSHPQWSAALKYLIVNVLGISLMLLIWLSLPNSQGIILPVALSYLGIIATNIFFFGRYVHYNADQIEVGFPWISFSLITVGEYIFVLGFAFFVLNSVNLTGLLGLGALGALFRFMLRKLVGHDSRGPEIVNNYLNSFNYSSDEVSCLGCGNKHFSYPYIKKFRWLLQCKSCSFMFVHPQPTKEELDEIYSENYFDEWGSKEAENALRKIKMKTYEKQLLEIRKIQEFHTILDIGCGLGYSLDTAVEQGYEITGVEFNEVVVNEIRQRHEKICTDLDEILAKNQKYDVITLMEVLEHLPDLPKLFTQLHQLMSENSLVMLTTIDADSSRAKFLGDGWYHIHHDH
;
A
#
# COMPACT_ATOMS: atom_id res chain seq x y z
N MET A 1 -26.51 -27.52 2.00
CA MET A 1 -25.66 -27.19 0.86
C MET A 1 -25.13 -25.78 1.12
N ASN A 2 -23.80 -25.60 1.19
CA ASN A 2 -23.23 -24.26 1.31
C ASN A 2 -23.44 -23.54 -0.03
N TYR A 3 -24.43 -22.66 -0.07
CA TYR A 3 -24.69 -21.80 -1.21
C TYR A 3 -23.55 -20.77 -1.28
N SER A 4 -22.72 -20.84 -2.32
CA SER A 4 -21.69 -19.84 -2.60
C SER A 4 -22.10 -19.11 -3.90
N PRO A 5 -22.60 -17.87 -3.83
CA PRO A 5 -22.99 -17.11 -5.01
C PRO A 5 -21.78 -16.85 -5.91
N ILE A 6 -22.00 -16.82 -7.22
CA ILE A 6 -20.96 -16.42 -8.18
C ILE A 6 -20.82 -14.91 -8.19
N LEU A 7 -21.95 -14.20 -8.10
CA LEU A 7 -22.00 -12.74 -8.16
C LEU A 7 -22.70 -12.15 -6.94
N SER A 8 -22.07 -11.20 -6.28
CA SER A 8 -22.72 -10.31 -5.32
C SER A 8 -22.90 -8.92 -5.94
N ILE A 9 -24.15 -8.44 -6.00
CA ILE A 9 -24.48 -7.09 -6.47
C ILE A 9 -24.70 -6.18 -5.26
N ILE A 10 -23.89 -5.14 -5.16
CA ILE A 10 -23.93 -4.13 -4.10
C ILE A 10 -24.65 -2.90 -4.62
N ILE A 11 -25.80 -2.58 -4.01
CA ILE A 11 -26.65 -1.46 -4.38
C ILE A 11 -26.74 -0.48 -3.22
N PRO A 12 -25.92 0.59 -3.20
CA PRO A 12 -26.03 1.62 -2.18
C PRO A 12 -27.31 2.44 -2.39
N THR A 13 -28.06 2.71 -1.32
CA THR A 13 -29.35 3.41 -1.39
C THR A 13 -29.47 4.51 -0.35
N TYR A 14 -30.13 5.60 -0.73
CA TYR A 14 -30.63 6.63 0.17
C TYR A 14 -31.85 7.30 -0.44
N LYS A 15 -33.04 6.98 0.07
CA LYS A 15 -34.35 7.44 -0.43
C LYS A 15 -34.68 6.95 -1.85
N GLU A 16 -34.42 5.67 -2.10
CA GLU A 16 -34.60 5.01 -3.40
C GLU A 16 -35.65 3.87 -3.36
N ALA A 17 -36.50 3.80 -2.34
CA ALA A 17 -37.52 2.75 -2.20
C ALA A 17 -38.40 2.60 -3.45
N GLY A 18 -38.68 3.71 -4.15
CA GLY A 18 -39.49 3.70 -5.36
C GLY A 18 -38.84 3.07 -6.59
N ASN A 19 -37.51 2.91 -6.59
CA ASN A 19 -36.73 2.39 -7.73
C ASN A 19 -36.26 0.96 -7.50
N ILE A 20 -35.99 0.58 -6.25
CA ILE A 20 -35.25 -0.65 -5.90
C ILE A 20 -35.94 -1.93 -6.42
N LYS A 21 -37.27 -2.01 -6.33
CA LYS A 21 -38.01 -3.17 -6.83
C LYS A 21 -37.83 -3.34 -8.33
N ASN A 22 -38.03 -2.28 -9.09
CA ASN A 22 -37.94 -2.32 -10.56
C ASN A 22 -36.52 -2.65 -11.00
N LEU A 23 -35.50 -2.11 -10.29
CA LEU A 23 -34.10 -2.42 -10.56
C LEU A 23 -33.78 -3.90 -10.34
N ILE A 24 -34.23 -4.48 -9.21
CA ILE A 24 -33.98 -5.89 -8.92
C ILE A 24 -34.73 -6.79 -9.93
N GLU A 25 -35.95 -6.45 -10.30
CA GLU A 25 -36.68 -7.18 -11.34
C GLU A 25 -35.96 -7.11 -12.70
N GLU A 26 -35.44 -5.94 -13.10
CA GLU A 26 -34.61 -5.80 -14.32
C GLU A 26 -33.30 -6.62 -14.23
N ILE A 27 -32.65 -6.69 -13.08
CA ILE A 27 -31.45 -7.51 -12.87
C ILE A 27 -31.74 -8.98 -13.10
N LEU A 28 -32.87 -9.48 -12.59
CA LEU A 28 -33.30 -10.89 -12.72
C LEU A 28 -33.67 -11.29 -14.14
N GLU A 29 -33.93 -10.34 -15.05
CA GLU A 29 -34.11 -10.65 -16.49
C GLU A 29 -32.80 -11.09 -17.16
N PHE A 30 -31.63 -10.70 -16.61
CA PHE A 30 -30.31 -10.95 -17.21
C PHE A 30 -29.42 -11.86 -16.38
N CYS A 31 -29.72 -12.11 -15.10
CA CYS A 31 -28.90 -12.89 -14.18
C CYS A 31 -29.69 -14.05 -13.59
N GLU A 32 -29.05 -15.22 -13.52
CA GLU A 32 -29.66 -16.41 -12.90
C GLU A 32 -29.73 -16.24 -11.38
N GLN A 33 -30.93 -16.41 -10.82
CA GLN A 33 -31.20 -16.19 -9.40
C GLN A 33 -30.35 -17.09 -8.48
N ASP A 34 -30.12 -18.34 -8.88
CA ASP A 34 -29.40 -19.32 -8.08
C ASP A 34 -27.89 -19.04 -7.95
N SER A 35 -27.35 -18.14 -8.77
CA SER A 35 -25.94 -17.72 -8.73
C SER A 35 -25.72 -16.32 -8.13
N LEU A 36 -26.81 -15.67 -7.69
CA LEU A 36 -26.85 -14.25 -7.36
C LEU A 36 -27.11 -13.98 -5.88
N GLU A 37 -26.34 -13.04 -5.31
CA GLU A 37 -26.60 -12.39 -4.03
C GLU A 37 -26.80 -10.89 -4.26
N ILE A 38 -27.89 -10.31 -3.75
CA ILE A 38 -28.15 -8.88 -3.85
C ILE A 38 -28.08 -8.25 -2.47
N LEU A 39 -27.15 -7.31 -2.28
CA LEU A 39 -26.95 -6.56 -1.04
C LEU A 39 -27.38 -5.11 -1.23
N VAL A 40 -28.56 -4.77 -0.72
CA VAL A 40 -29.06 -3.40 -0.70
C VAL A 40 -28.57 -2.72 0.56
N VAL A 41 -27.73 -1.70 0.40
CA VAL A 41 -27.09 -1.00 1.54
C VAL A 41 -27.76 0.35 1.75
N ASP A 42 -28.60 0.44 2.76
CA ASP A 42 -29.41 1.62 3.05
C ASP A 42 -28.84 2.51 4.17
N ASP A 43 -28.66 3.79 3.86
CA ASP A 43 -28.20 4.81 4.81
C ASP A 43 -29.33 5.35 5.73
N ASN A 44 -30.20 4.44 6.19
CA ASN A 44 -31.32 4.73 7.07
C ASN A 44 -32.31 5.75 6.46
N SER A 45 -32.80 5.42 5.27
CA SER A 45 -33.67 6.30 4.46
C SER A 45 -35.02 6.59 5.09
N GLN A 46 -35.61 5.64 5.82
CA GLN A 46 -36.96 5.69 6.38
C GLN A 46 -38.04 6.01 5.33
N ASP A 47 -37.90 5.49 4.12
CA ASP A 47 -38.76 5.75 2.95
C ASP A 47 -39.62 4.55 2.53
N GLY A 48 -39.66 3.49 3.36
CA GLY A 48 -40.42 2.27 3.07
C GLY A 48 -39.62 1.20 2.30
N ILE A 49 -38.32 1.32 2.18
CA ILE A 49 -37.45 0.34 1.49
C ILE A 49 -37.56 -1.06 2.10
N ASP A 50 -37.76 -1.17 3.43
CA ASP A 50 -37.95 -2.45 4.13
C ASP A 50 -39.08 -3.27 3.54
N GLU A 51 -40.21 -2.63 3.25
CA GLU A 51 -41.38 -3.29 2.71
C GLU A 51 -41.12 -3.80 1.28
N GLN A 52 -40.40 -3.01 0.48
CA GLN A 52 -40.03 -3.43 -0.87
C GLN A 52 -39.08 -4.64 -0.85
N ILE A 53 -38.07 -4.63 0.00
CA ILE A 53 -37.15 -5.75 0.15
C ILE A 53 -37.84 -6.99 0.70
N ARG A 54 -38.74 -6.84 1.69
CA ARG A 54 -39.53 -7.96 2.22
C ARG A 54 -40.39 -8.63 1.14
N MET A 55 -41.07 -7.85 0.31
CA MET A 55 -41.86 -8.39 -0.79
C MET A 55 -41.01 -9.20 -1.79
N LEU A 56 -39.78 -8.77 -2.07
CA LEU A 56 -38.85 -9.50 -2.95
C LEU A 56 -38.35 -10.79 -2.26
N TYR A 57 -38.03 -10.72 -0.99
CA TYR A 57 -37.60 -11.89 -0.20
C TYR A 57 -38.71 -12.95 -0.10
N ASP A 58 -39.96 -12.54 0.14
CA ASP A 58 -41.13 -13.45 0.20
C ASP A 58 -41.39 -14.16 -1.16
N ARG A 59 -40.90 -13.61 -2.27
CA ARG A 59 -40.90 -14.23 -3.61
C ARG A 59 -39.71 -15.18 -3.84
N GLY A 60 -38.86 -15.41 -2.82
CA GLY A 60 -37.71 -16.29 -2.88
C GLY A 60 -36.47 -15.67 -3.52
N ILE A 61 -36.41 -14.35 -3.71
CA ILE A 61 -35.25 -13.66 -4.26
C ILE A 61 -34.20 -13.52 -3.16
N ASN A 62 -32.95 -13.88 -3.46
CA ASN A 62 -31.82 -13.76 -2.52
C ASN A 62 -31.35 -12.29 -2.40
N VAL A 63 -32.13 -11.51 -1.69
CA VAL A 63 -31.89 -10.09 -1.42
C VAL A 63 -31.77 -9.84 0.08
N THR A 64 -30.76 -9.06 0.48
CA THR A 64 -30.51 -8.68 1.88
C THR A 64 -30.46 -7.16 2.01
N LEU A 65 -31.25 -6.62 2.96
CA LEU A 65 -31.17 -5.21 3.34
C LEU A 65 -30.14 -5.02 4.45
N LEU A 66 -29.11 -4.23 4.17
CA LEU A 66 -28.08 -3.86 5.13
C LEU A 66 -28.29 -2.38 5.53
N ARG A 67 -28.85 -2.13 6.70
CA ARG A 67 -29.11 -0.77 7.20
C ARG A 67 -27.92 -0.23 7.98
N ARG A 68 -27.51 1.03 7.68
CA ARG A 68 -26.43 1.71 8.37
C ARG A 68 -26.93 2.92 9.13
N LEU A 69 -26.58 3.01 10.41
CA LEU A 69 -26.94 4.14 11.27
C LEU A 69 -25.84 5.20 11.32
N GLU A 70 -24.58 4.76 11.16
CA GLU A 70 -23.38 5.60 11.27
C GLU A 70 -22.56 5.55 9.96
N ASN A 71 -21.59 6.46 9.83
CA ASN A 71 -20.65 6.55 8.70
C ASN A 71 -21.33 6.60 7.33
N ARG A 72 -22.42 7.39 7.22
CA ARG A 72 -23.22 7.48 5.99
C ARG A 72 -22.44 8.06 4.82
N GLY A 73 -22.82 7.66 3.62
CA GLY A 73 -22.22 8.13 2.35
C GLY A 73 -22.09 7.01 1.33
N LEU A 74 -22.16 7.36 0.04
CA LEU A 74 -22.19 6.40 -1.05
C LEU A 74 -21.00 5.43 -1.02
N ALA A 75 -19.79 5.97 -1.00
CA ALA A 75 -18.59 5.14 -1.08
C ALA A 75 -18.39 4.25 0.16
N THR A 76 -18.75 4.73 1.35
CA THR A 76 -18.74 3.92 2.58
C THR A 76 -19.85 2.86 2.57
N ALA A 77 -21.00 3.11 1.91
CA ALA A 77 -22.04 2.13 1.72
C ALA A 77 -21.60 0.98 0.81
N VAL A 78 -20.95 1.31 -0.31
CA VAL A 78 -20.39 0.31 -1.23
C VAL A 78 -19.36 -0.57 -0.50
N LYS A 79 -18.41 0.05 0.22
CA LYS A 79 -17.43 -0.70 1.03
C LYS A 79 -18.12 -1.63 2.03
N PHE A 80 -19.12 -1.14 2.76
CA PHE A 80 -19.86 -1.93 3.75
C PHE A 80 -20.55 -3.16 3.15
N GLY A 81 -21.08 -3.02 1.93
CA GLY A 81 -21.67 -4.12 1.17
C GLY A 81 -20.60 -5.10 0.66
N MET A 82 -19.50 -4.59 0.08
CA MET A 82 -18.41 -5.43 -0.43
C MET A 82 -17.75 -6.26 0.67
N ASP A 83 -17.58 -5.71 1.87
CA ASP A 83 -17.00 -6.42 3.03
C ASP A 83 -17.88 -7.63 3.46
N ARG A 84 -19.16 -7.63 3.12
CA ARG A 84 -20.14 -8.68 3.47
C ARG A 84 -20.51 -9.61 2.35
N ALA A 85 -20.12 -9.27 1.15
CA ALA A 85 -20.40 -10.01 -0.06
C ALA A 85 -19.65 -11.36 -0.08
N LYS A 86 -20.33 -12.40 -0.57
CA LYS A 86 -19.83 -13.79 -0.61
C LYS A 86 -19.48 -14.25 -2.02
N GLY A 87 -19.89 -13.50 -3.05
CA GLY A 87 -19.70 -13.86 -4.44
C GLY A 87 -18.24 -13.80 -4.88
N LYS A 88 -17.91 -14.65 -5.83
CA LYS A 88 -16.60 -14.62 -6.50
C LYS A 88 -16.34 -13.28 -7.21
N TYR A 89 -17.39 -12.66 -7.71
CA TYR A 89 -17.38 -11.34 -8.32
C TYR A 89 -18.24 -10.38 -7.52
N LEU A 90 -17.76 -9.15 -7.33
CA LEU A 90 -18.43 -8.07 -6.61
C LEU A 90 -18.77 -6.97 -7.61
N LEU A 91 -20.06 -6.73 -7.83
CA LEU A 91 -20.53 -5.70 -8.73
C LEU A 91 -21.17 -4.56 -7.94
N CYS A 92 -20.78 -3.34 -8.25
CA CYS A 92 -21.40 -2.13 -7.72
C CYS A 92 -22.26 -1.47 -8.79
N MET A 93 -23.48 -1.04 -8.43
CA MET A 93 -24.35 -0.24 -9.29
C MET A 93 -25.27 0.66 -8.46
N ASP A 94 -25.66 1.81 -9.04
CA ASP A 94 -26.55 2.76 -8.39
C ASP A 94 -28.02 2.27 -8.44
N ALA A 95 -28.82 2.69 -7.45
CA ALA A 95 -30.24 2.31 -7.32
C ALA A 95 -31.20 3.10 -8.25
N ASP A 96 -30.72 4.14 -8.94
CA ASP A 96 -31.53 5.11 -9.68
C ASP A 96 -31.89 4.73 -11.13
N LEU A 97 -31.66 3.46 -11.51
CA LEU A 97 -31.88 2.90 -12.85
C LEU A 97 -30.99 3.50 -13.95
N SER A 98 -29.97 4.26 -13.60
CA SER A 98 -29.05 4.86 -14.58
C SER A 98 -28.07 3.87 -15.19
N HIS A 99 -27.77 2.78 -14.48
CA HIS A 99 -26.88 1.71 -14.92
C HIS A 99 -27.67 0.55 -15.54
N PRO A 100 -27.41 0.15 -16.81
CA PRO A 100 -28.17 -0.89 -17.49
C PRO A 100 -27.79 -2.29 -17.02
N PRO A 101 -28.70 -3.09 -16.39
CA PRO A 101 -28.41 -4.46 -15.94
C PRO A 101 -28.04 -5.41 -17.08
N ALA A 102 -28.50 -5.16 -18.31
CA ALA A 102 -28.18 -5.97 -19.50
C ALA A 102 -26.66 -6.11 -19.77
N VAL A 103 -25.81 -5.27 -19.18
CA VAL A 103 -24.35 -5.32 -19.35
C VAL A 103 -23.70 -6.27 -18.35
N ILE A 104 -24.37 -6.66 -17.27
CA ILE A 104 -23.82 -7.52 -16.20
C ILE A 104 -23.26 -8.84 -16.75
N PRO A 105 -23.98 -9.63 -17.59
CA PRO A 105 -23.45 -10.88 -18.11
C PRO A 105 -22.16 -10.70 -18.90
N LYS A 106 -22.05 -9.61 -19.66
CA LYS A 106 -20.83 -9.29 -20.41
C LYS A 106 -19.65 -8.97 -19.49
N MET A 107 -19.89 -8.22 -18.38
CA MET A 107 -18.84 -7.91 -17.40
C MET A 107 -18.29 -9.17 -16.74
N ILE A 108 -19.19 -10.09 -16.38
CA ILE A 108 -18.81 -11.39 -15.79
C ILE A 108 -18.06 -12.25 -16.81
N GLY A 109 -18.59 -12.37 -18.04
CA GLY A 109 -17.96 -13.13 -19.11
C GLY A 109 -16.51 -12.71 -19.37
N ILE A 110 -16.21 -11.39 -19.37
CA ILE A 110 -14.86 -10.88 -19.51
C ILE A 110 -13.96 -11.33 -18.34
N LEU A 111 -14.47 -11.27 -17.10
CA LEU A 111 -13.71 -11.73 -15.92
C LEU A 111 -13.50 -13.25 -15.94
N GLU A 112 -14.37 -14.03 -16.55
CA GLU A 112 -14.22 -15.49 -16.64
C GLU A 112 -13.25 -15.91 -17.75
N GLU A 113 -13.36 -15.28 -18.93
CA GLU A 113 -12.55 -15.58 -20.11
C GLU A 113 -11.11 -15.07 -19.99
N GLN A 114 -10.93 -13.87 -19.37
CA GLN A 114 -9.64 -13.21 -19.26
C GLN A 114 -9.20 -13.18 -17.78
N ARG A 115 -8.40 -14.17 -17.37
CA ARG A 115 -7.98 -14.33 -15.96
C ARG A 115 -7.13 -13.16 -15.45
N ASP A 116 -6.42 -12.49 -16.33
CA ASP A 116 -5.58 -11.33 -16.05
C ASP A 116 -6.36 -10.02 -15.87
N VAL A 117 -7.64 -9.97 -16.30
CA VAL A 117 -8.51 -8.83 -16.02
C VAL A 117 -9.01 -8.89 -14.58
N GLU A 118 -8.75 -7.87 -13.81
CA GLU A 118 -9.05 -7.76 -12.39
C GLU A 118 -10.35 -7.00 -12.11
N VAL A 119 -10.60 -5.96 -12.92
CA VAL A 119 -11.78 -5.10 -12.81
C VAL A 119 -12.38 -4.85 -14.20
N VAL A 120 -13.69 -4.91 -14.29
CA VAL A 120 -14.44 -4.47 -15.48
C VAL A 120 -15.29 -3.27 -15.11
N VAL A 121 -15.16 -2.19 -15.88
CA VAL A 121 -15.84 -0.91 -15.65
C VAL A 121 -16.89 -0.66 -16.74
N GLY A 122 -18.10 -0.32 -16.33
CA GLY A 122 -19.10 0.22 -17.24
C GLY A 122 -18.77 1.67 -17.56
N SER A 123 -18.22 1.91 -18.75
CA SER A 123 -17.65 3.20 -19.15
C SER A 123 -18.57 3.98 -20.10
N ARG A 124 -18.69 5.27 -19.84
CA ARG A 124 -19.43 6.24 -20.65
C ARG A 124 -18.57 6.86 -21.75
N TYR A 125 -17.25 6.68 -21.68
CA TYR A 125 -16.29 7.40 -22.51
C TYR A 125 -15.56 6.54 -23.54
N VAL A 126 -15.75 5.22 -23.50
CA VAL A 126 -15.24 4.33 -24.56
C VAL A 126 -16.16 4.34 -25.77
N ASP A 127 -15.67 3.87 -26.91
CA ASP A 127 -16.46 3.78 -28.17
C ASP A 127 -17.78 3.04 -27.94
N LYS A 128 -18.89 3.63 -28.43
CA LYS A 128 -20.28 3.21 -28.22
C LYS A 128 -20.81 3.39 -26.79
N GLY A 129 -20.06 4.01 -25.89
CA GLY A 129 -20.55 4.54 -24.62
C GLY A 129 -21.19 5.91 -24.79
N GLY A 130 -21.99 6.35 -23.81
CA GLY A 130 -22.62 7.67 -23.88
C GLY A 130 -23.66 7.94 -22.80
N PHE A 131 -24.48 8.95 -23.07
CA PHE A 131 -25.51 9.44 -22.17
C PHE A 131 -26.82 9.58 -22.93
N THR A 132 -27.96 9.25 -22.28
CA THR A 132 -29.27 9.65 -22.77
C THR A 132 -29.58 11.06 -22.25
N GLY A 133 -30.06 11.95 -23.14
CA GLY A 133 -30.44 13.32 -22.78
C GLY A 133 -29.36 14.39 -22.94
N GLN A 134 -29.73 15.66 -22.67
CA GLN A 134 -28.83 16.80 -22.81
C GLN A 134 -28.04 17.06 -21.51
N TRP A 135 -26.81 16.60 -21.48
CA TRP A 135 -25.90 16.96 -20.38
C TRP A 135 -25.44 18.42 -20.53
N ASN A 136 -25.62 19.23 -19.50
CA ASN A 136 -25.12 20.58 -19.42
C ASN A 136 -23.60 20.60 -19.65
N GLN A 137 -23.11 21.51 -20.51
CA GLN A 137 -21.70 21.67 -20.86
C GLN A 137 -20.80 21.76 -19.60
N TYR A 138 -21.26 22.46 -18.55
CA TYR A 138 -20.54 22.58 -17.27
C TYR A 138 -20.29 21.22 -16.62
N ARG A 139 -21.26 20.31 -16.62
CA ARG A 139 -21.10 18.94 -16.07
C ARG A 139 -20.12 18.12 -16.89
N GLN A 140 -20.12 18.27 -18.22
CA GLN A 140 -19.15 17.57 -19.08
C GLN A 140 -17.74 18.07 -18.84
N TRP A 141 -17.51 19.36 -18.71
CA TRP A 141 -16.22 19.96 -18.39
C TRP A 141 -15.71 19.51 -17.02
N ASN A 142 -16.55 19.58 -16.01
CA ASN A 142 -16.18 19.15 -14.65
C ASN A 142 -15.82 17.66 -14.59
N SER A 143 -16.57 16.82 -15.30
CA SER A 143 -16.28 15.38 -15.40
C SER A 143 -14.94 15.12 -16.10
N ARG A 144 -14.66 15.80 -17.22
CA ARG A 144 -13.38 15.67 -17.94
C ARG A 144 -12.18 16.12 -17.11
N ILE A 145 -12.28 17.26 -16.43
CA ILE A 145 -11.23 17.74 -15.53
C ILE A 145 -11.00 16.73 -14.38
N SER A 146 -12.07 16.24 -13.77
CA SER A 146 -11.98 15.25 -12.71
C SER A 146 -11.33 13.95 -13.22
N THR A 147 -11.69 13.46 -14.40
CA THR A 147 -11.05 12.29 -15.03
C THR A 147 -9.58 12.55 -15.33
N MET A 148 -9.23 13.72 -15.85
CA MET A 148 -7.83 14.08 -16.11
C MET A 148 -7.01 14.09 -14.81
N LEU A 149 -7.55 14.64 -13.73
CA LEU A 149 -6.89 14.62 -12.41
C LEU A 149 -6.78 13.20 -11.84
N ALA A 150 -7.80 12.37 -11.99
CA ALA A 150 -7.75 10.97 -11.58
C ALA A 150 -6.66 10.19 -12.35
N ASN A 151 -6.52 10.44 -13.65
CA ASN A 151 -5.52 9.79 -14.50
C ASN A 151 -4.08 10.16 -14.13
N LEU A 152 -3.83 11.26 -13.41
CA LEU A 152 -2.52 11.55 -12.83
C LEU A 152 -2.15 10.56 -11.70
N VAL A 153 -3.14 9.93 -11.08
CA VAL A 153 -2.94 8.96 -9.98
C VAL A 153 -2.86 7.54 -10.50
N ILE A 154 -3.61 7.23 -11.57
CA ILE A 154 -3.75 5.88 -12.15
C ILE A 154 -3.23 5.81 -13.60
N TYR A 155 -2.25 6.64 -13.93
CA TYR A 155 -1.83 6.92 -15.31
C TYR A 155 -1.42 5.63 -16.09
N ASP A 156 -0.90 4.61 -15.41
CA ASP A 156 -0.48 3.35 -16.02
C ASP A 156 -1.65 2.41 -16.41
N LEU A 157 -2.86 2.66 -15.92
CA LEU A 157 -4.02 1.77 -16.17
C LEU A 157 -4.80 2.08 -17.45
N GLY A 158 -4.62 3.25 -18.04
CA GLY A 158 -5.31 3.65 -19.27
C GLY A 158 -6.83 3.72 -19.18
N VAL A 159 -7.43 3.85 -17.98
CA VAL A 159 -8.87 3.84 -17.74
C VAL A 159 -9.48 5.18 -18.14
N GLN A 160 -10.52 5.14 -19.00
CA GLN A 160 -11.20 6.35 -19.48
C GLN A 160 -12.29 6.84 -18.50
N ASP A 161 -12.93 5.94 -17.76
CA ASP A 161 -13.98 6.28 -16.78
C ASP A 161 -13.66 5.79 -15.35
N PRO A 162 -12.57 6.26 -14.71
CA PRO A 162 -12.19 5.84 -13.37
C PRO A 162 -13.16 6.32 -12.28
N MET A 163 -14.15 7.10 -12.68
CA MET A 163 -15.15 7.73 -11.82
C MET A 163 -16.52 7.03 -11.89
N SER A 164 -16.62 5.93 -12.64
CA SER A 164 -17.85 5.18 -12.78
C SER A 164 -18.27 4.55 -11.44
N GLY A 165 -19.59 4.61 -11.14
CA GLY A 165 -20.22 3.85 -10.04
C GLY A 165 -20.61 2.44 -10.45
N TYR A 166 -20.41 2.06 -11.73
CA TYR A 166 -20.78 0.78 -12.29
C TYR A 166 -19.54 -0.02 -12.66
N PHE A 167 -19.19 -0.98 -11.84
CA PHE A 167 -18.00 -1.80 -12.04
C PHE A 167 -18.16 -3.17 -11.38
N CYS A 168 -17.41 -4.14 -11.89
CA CYS A 168 -17.32 -5.49 -11.35
C CYS A 168 -15.85 -5.82 -11.05
N ILE A 169 -15.54 -6.25 -9.85
CA ILE A 169 -14.20 -6.60 -9.37
C ILE A 169 -14.17 -8.04 -8.86
N ARG A 170 -13.07 -8.75 -9.06
CA ARG A 170 -12.86 -10.05 -8.41
C ARG A 170 -12.78 -9.89 -6.89
N GLN A 171 -13.41 -10.79 -6.14
CA GLN A 171 -13.36 -10.75 -4.68
C GLN A 171 -11.91 -10.87 -4.16
N GLU A 172 -11.09 -11.71 -4.77
CA GLU A 172 -9.67 -11.85 -4.43
C GLU A 172 -8.88 -10.55 -4.62
N VAL A 173 -9.17 -9.77 -5.69
CA VAL A 173 -8.57 -8.46 -5.93
C VAL A 173 -9.03 -7.45 -4.87
N TYR A 174 -10.34 -7.41 -4.57
CA TYR A 174 -10.87 -6.57 -3.50
C TYR A 174 -10.21 -6.88 -2.15
N ARG A 175 -9.98 -8.16 -1.84
CA ARG A 175 -9.31 -8.59 -0.59
C ARG A 175 -7.85 -8.20 -0.51
N ARG A 176 -7.18 -7.88 -1.62
CA ARG A 176 -5.81 -7.32 -1.61
C ARG A 176 -5.79 -5.87 -1.16
N ALA A 177 -6.94 -5.20 -1.10
CA ALA A 177 -6.99 -3.77 -0.83
C ALA A 177 -6.31 -3.43 0.48
N ALA A 178 -5.26 -2.62 0.40
CA ALA A 178 -4.80 -1.88 1.56
C ALA A 178 -5.94 -0.99 2.05
N TYR A 179 -6.00 -0.76 3.36
CA TYR A 179 -6.99 0.05 4.05
C TYR A 179 -7.82 1.03 3.17
N ILE A 180 -9.09 0.66 2.92
CA ILE A 180 -10.04 1.47 2.14
C ILE A 180 -10.77 2.42 3.09
N LYS A 181 -10.55 3.72 2.92
CA LYS A 181 -11.25 4.79 3.66
C LYS A 181 -11.83 5.79 2.65
N PRO A 182 -12.93 5.44 2.01
CA PRO A 182 -13.45 6.23 0.91
C PRO A 182 -13.98 7.57 1.39
N ILE A 183 -13.70 8.62 0.60
CA ILE A 183 -14.23 9.97 0.79
C ILE A 183 -15.16 10.30 -0.37
N GLY A 184 -16.33 10.84 -0.05
CA GLY A 184 -17.29 11.25 -1.07
C GLY A 184 -17.94 10.06 -1.78
N TYR A 185 -17.93 10.03 -3.13
CA TYR A 185 -18.69 9.08 -3.93
C TYR A 185 -17.86 8.34 -5.01
N LYS A 186 -16.52 8.46 -4.98
CA LYS A 186 -15.62 7.95 -6.03
C LYS A 186 -14.82 6.73 -5.57
N ILE A 187 -15.54 5.67 -5.15
CA ILE A 187 -14.92 4.48 -4.59
C ILE A 187 -14.09 3.69 -5.60
N LEU A 188 -14.50 3.63 -6.88
CA LEU A 188 -13.76 2.89 -7.91
C LEU A 188 -12.30 3.37 -7.99
N LEU A 189 -12.07 4.69 -8.02
CA LEU A 189 -10.72 5.24 -8.08
C LEU A 189 -9.87 4.80 -6.87
N GLU A 190 -10.45 4.75 -5.68
CA GLU A 190 -9.76 4.25 -4.49
C GLU A 190 -9.44 2.76 -4.59
N LEU A 191 -10.37 1.96 -5.11
CA LEU A 191 -10.14 0.53 -5.33
C LEU A 191 -9.04 0.28 -6.36
N LEU A 192 -9.05 0.98 -7.50
CA LEU A 192 -8.02 0.84 -8.53
C LEU A 192 -6.61 1.09 -7.96
N VAL A 193 -6.47 2.08 -7.09
CA VAL A 193 -5.19 2.42 -6.46
C VAL A 193 -4.85 1.45 -5.33
N LYS A 194 -5.77 1.19 -4.41
CA LYS A 194 -5.47 0.45 -3.17
C LYS A 194 -5.51 -1.07 -3.32
N CYS A 195 -6.24 -1.60 -4.31
CA CYS A 195 -6.12 -2.99 -4.72
C CYS A 195 -4.95 -3.20 -5.69
N ALA A 196 -4.30 -2.10 -6.11
CA ALA A 196 -3.24 -2.02 -7.10
C ALA A 196 -3.54 -2.85 -8.35
N CYS A 197 -4.66 -2.53 -8.92
CA CYS A 197 -5.11 -3.19 -10.13
C CYS A 197 -4.08 -3.00 -11.25
N SER A 198 -3.72 -4.09 -11.90
CA SER A 198 -2.77 -4.10 -13.01
C SER A 198 -3.48 -4.07 -14.37
N ARG A 199 -4.67 -4.64 -14.47
CA ARG A 199 -5.44 -4.71 -15.71
C ARG A 199 -6.92 -4.48 -15.51
N VAL A 200 -7.40 -3.42 -16.14
CA VAL A 200 -8.80 -2.99 -16.13
C VAL A 200 -9.36 -3.07 -17.53
N PHE A 201 -10.57 -3.59 -17.67
CA PHE A 201 -11.30 -3.61 -18.94
C PHE A 201 -12.50 -2.67 -18.87
N GLU A 202 -12.82 -1.96 -19.95
CA GLU A 202 -13.95 -1.05 -20.01
C GLU A 202 -15.01 -1.56 -21.00
N VAL A 203 -16.25 -1.64 -20.55
CA VAL A 203 -17.41 -2.01 -21.36
C VAL A 203 -18.26 -0.77 -21.62
N PRO A 204 -18.63 -0.46 -22.88
CA PRO A 204 -19.47 0.69 -23.16
C PRO A 204 -20.85 0.55 -22.51
N ILE A 205 -21.29 1.61 -21.85
CA ILE A 205 -22.64 1.75 -21.32
C ILE A 205 -23.29 3.04 -21.83
N THR A 206 -24.61 2.98 -22.01
CA THR A 206 -25.41 4.19 -22.18
C THR A 206 -26.02 4.55 -20.83
N PHE A 207 -25.48 5.59 -20.20
CA PHE A 207 -25.95 6.07 -18.91
C PHE A 207 -27.34 6.70 -19.09
N ARG A 208 -28.36 6.15 -18.44
CA ARG A 208 -29.74 6.62 -18.53
C ARG A 208 -29.96 7.85 -17.66
N GLU A 209 -30.89 8.74 -18.05
CA GLU A 209 -31.31 9.82 -17.15
C GLU A 209 -31.97 9.24 -15.90
N ARG A 210 -31.68 9.86 -14.75
CA ARG A 210 -32.27 9.47 -13.47
C ARG A 210 -33.78 9.61 -13.50
N ALA A 211 -34.47 8.61 -13.04
CA ALA A 211 -35.94 8.64 -12.97
C ALA A 211 -36.46 9.75 -12.02
N LYS A 212 -35.71 10.06 -10.94
CA LYS A 212 -35.98 11.15 -9.96
C LYS A 212 -34.68 11.57 -9.27
N GLY A 213 -34.53 12.86 -8.93
CA GLY A 213 -33.48 13.38 -8.05
C GLY A 213 -32.65 14.53 -8.63
N GLU A 214 -32.22 15.45 -7.77
CA GLU A 214 -31.35 16.59 -8.13
C GLU A 214 -29.86 16.23 -7.98
N SER A 215 -29.03 16.82 -8.83
CA SER A 215 -27.57 16.63 -8.76
C SER A 215 -26.98 17.39 -7.57
N LYS A 216 -26.34 16.68 -6.64
CA LYS A 216 -25.72 17.23 -5.41
C LYS A 216 -24.30 17.74 -5.64
N LEU A 217 -23.94 18.21 -6.84
CA LEU A 217 -22.63 18.83 -7.10
C LEU A 217 -22.57 20.20 -6.40
N ASN A 218 -21.96 20.24 -5.22
CA ASN A 218 -21.66 21.46 -4.50
C ASN A 218 -20.14 21.61 -4.27
N LEU A 219 -19.70 22.79 -3.85
CA LEU A 219 -18.29 23.11 -3.61
C LEU A 219 -17.64 22.14 -2.60
N ARG A 220 -18.41 21.64 -1.63
CA ARG A 220 -17.96 20.68 -0.62
C ARG A 220 -17.55 19.35 -1.27
N GLU A 221 -18.32 18.85 -2.24
CA GLU A 221 -17.99 17.60 -2.94
C GLU A 221 -16.75 17.75 -3.83
N GLN A 222 -16.52 18.92 -4.41
CA GLN A 222 -15.28 19.19 -5.16
C GLN A 222 -14.07 19.21 -4.23
N MET A 223 -14.18 19.82 -3.05
CA MET A 223 -13.12 19.80 -2.04
C MET A 223 -12.86 18.39 -1.51
N ASN A 224 -13.92 17.61 -1.27
CA ASN A 224 -13.79 16.19 -0.88
C ASN A 224 -13.04 15.39 -1.95
N TYR A 225 -13.33 15.65 -3.22
CA TYR A 225 -12.64 14.99 -4.33
C TYR A 225 -11.15 15.35 -4.40
N LEU A 226 -10.79 16.63 -4.26
CA LEU A 226 -9.38 17.05 -4.23
C LEU A 226 -8.64 16.46 -3.02
N ASN A 227 -9.29 16.41 -1.86
CA ASN A 227 -8.74 15.72 -0.69
C ASN A 227 -8.55 14.23 -0.94
N HIS A 228 -9.51 13.57 -1.59
CA HIS A 228 -9.40 12.17 -1.95
C HIS A 228 -8.21 11.91 -2.89
N LEU A 229 -8.07 12.70 -3.96
CA LEU A 229 -6.92 12.62 -4.86
C LEU A 229 -5.59 12.82 -4.14
N SER A 230 -5.49 13.86 -3.29
CA SER A 230 -4.28 14.11 -2.51
C SER A 230 -3.88 12.89 -1.66
N ARG A 231 -4.86 12.21 -1.05
CA ARG A 231 -4.64 11.01 -0.24
C ARG A 231 -4.21 9.80 -1.07
N LEU A 232 -4.78 9.65 -2.25
CA LEU A 232 -4.38 8.59 -3.16
C LEU A 232 -2.96 8.80 -3.71
N ILE A 233 -2.58 10.06 -3.99
CA ILE A 233 -1.20 10.41 -4.35
C ILE A 233 -0.25 10.15 -3.17
N ASP A 234 -0.67 10.47 -1.94
CA ASP A 234 0.10 10.16 -0.72
C ASP A 234 0.34 8.66 -0.57
N PHE A 235 -0.66 7.86 -0.95
CA PHE A 235 -0.57 6.41 -0.90
C PHE A 235 0.30 5.83 -2.02
N SER A 236 0.05 6.23 -3.27
CA SER A 236 0.74 5.65 -4.44
C SER A 236 2.17 6.17 -4.61
N HIS A 237 2.42 7.45 -4.24
CA HIS A 237 3.70 8.12 -4.44
C HIS A 237 4.10 8.95 -3.21
N PRO A 238 4.31 8.33 -2.03
CA PRO A 238 4.48 9.06 -0.77
C PRO A 238 5.65 10.04 -0.79
N GLN A 239 6.78 9.70 -1.43
CA GLN A 239 7.96 10.57 -1.51
C GLN A 239 7.72 11.77 -2.41
N TRP A 240 7.11 11.56 -3.59
CA TRP A 240 6.80 12.64 -4.53
C TRP A 240 5.69 13.54 -3.99
N SER A 241 4.69 12.96 -3.33
CA SER A 241 3.61 13.74 -2.72
C SER A 241 4.14 14.66 -1.62
N ALA A 242 4.96 14.15 -0.73
CA ALA A 242 5.58 14.96 0.32
C ALA A 242 6.45 16.08 -0.27
N ALA A 243 7.26 15.77 -1.30
CA ALA A 243 8.09 16.75 -1.98
C ALA A 243 7.25 17.84 -2.68
N LEU A 244 6.19 17.45 -3.39
CA LEU A 244 5.29 18.37 -4.07
C LEU A 244 4.54 19.28 -3.09
N LYS A 245 3.98 18.73 -2.03
CA LYS A 245 3.31 19.48 -0.96
C LYS A 245 4.28 20.45 -0.29
N TYR A 246 5.49 20.00 -0.03
CA TYR A 246 6.55 20.83 0.51
C TYR A 246 6.88 22.00 -0.42
N LEU A 247 7.02 21.75 -1.73
CA LEU A 247 7.25 22.77 -2.74
C LEU A 247 6.12 23.82 -2.75
N ILE A 248 4.86 23.36 -2.75
CA ILE A 248 3.69 24.26 -2.75
C ILE A 248 3.69 25.17 -1.51
N VAL A 249 3.92 24.62 -0.32
CA VAL A 249 3.96 25.39 0.94
C VAL A 249 5.09 26.42 0.91
N ASN A 250 6.26 26.05 0.37
CA ASN A 250 7.37 26.99 0.26
C ASN A 250 7.12 28.09 -0.79
N VAL A 251 6.50 27.77 -1.92
CA VAL A 251 6.09 28.78 -2.92
C VAL A 251 5.13 29.79 -2.30
N LEU A 252 4.13 29.32 -1.54
CA LEU A 252 3.22 30.21 -0.81
C LEU A 252 3.96 31.07 0.23
N GLY A 253 4.88 30.47 0.98
CA GLY A 253 5.73 31.18 1.94
C GLY A 253 6.59 32.25 1.30
N ILE A 254 7.23 31.93 0.18
CA ILE A 254 8.04 32.89 -0.59
C ILE A 254 7.17 34.01 -1.15
N SER A 255 5.96 33.69 -1.65
CA SER A 255 5.03 34.73 -2.13
C SER A 255 4.62 35.69 -1.00
N LEU A 256 4.33 35.16 0.18
CA LEU A 256 4.00 35.98 1.36
C LEU A 256 5.21 36.82 1.81
N MET A 257 6.41 36.24 1.79
CA MET A 257 7.65 36.94 2.06
C MET A 257 7.84 38.14 1.13
N LEU A 258 7.59 37.97 -0.17
CA LEU A 258 7.68 39.03 -1.17
C LEU A 258 6.63 40.14 -0.93
N LEU A 259 5.41 39.77 -0.59
CA LEU A 259 4.36 40.75 -0.26
C LEU A 259 4.75 41.59 0.96
N ILE A 260 5.29 40.98 2.01
CA ILE A 260 5.78 41.70 3.18
C ILE A 260 6.95 42.62 2.80
N TRP A 261 7.94 42.12 2.04
CA TRP A 261 9.08 42.89 1.60
C TRP A 261 8.66 44.15 0.81
N LEU A 262 7.74 44.01 -0.15
CA LEU A 262 7.24 45.13 -0.95
C LEU A 262 6.45 46.14 -0.13
N SER A 263 5.94 45.76 1.03
CA SER A 263 5.17 46.61 1.94
C SER A 263 6.07 47.41 2.92
N LEU A 264 7.36 47.07 3.03
CA LEU A 264 8.28 47.67 3.99
C LEU A 264 8.94 48.94 3.35
N PRO A 265 9.11 50.03 4.12
CA PRO A 265 9.80 51.23 3.63
C PRO A 265 11.30 50.97 3.43
N ASN A 266 11.84 51.48 2.30
CA ASN A 266 13.24 51.30 1.88
C ASN A 266 14.30 51.95 2.81
N SER A 267 13.88 52.63 3.87
CA SER A 267 14.75 53.38 4.78
C SER A 267 15.37 52.60 5.94
N GLN A 268 15.01 51.32 6.07
CA GLN A 268 15.49 50.47 7.17
C GLN A 268 16.71 49.67 6.70
N GLY A 269 17.70 49.47 7.55
CA GLY A 269 18.86 48.61 7.24
C GLY A 269 18.44 47.19 6.82
N ILE A 270 19.36 46.49 6.16
CA ILE A 270 19.08 45.17 5.49
C ILE A 270 18.49 44.10 6.40
N ILE A 271 18.96 44.03 7.65
CA ILE A 271 18.63 42.92 8.56
C ILE A 271 17.14 42.90 8.94
N LEU A 272 16.59 44.06 9.30
CA LEU A 272 15.19 44.13 9.78
C LEU A 272 14.18 43.78 8.70
N PRO A 273 14.24 44.31 7.47
CA PRO A 273 13.35 43.93 6.37
C PRO A 273 13.47 42.43 6.02
N VAL A 274 14.68 41.84 6.00
CA VAL A 274 14.88 40.41 5.75
C VAL A 274 14.25 39.58 6.86
N ALA A 275 14.49 39.94 8.12
CA ALA A 275 13.93 39.22 9.27
C ALA A 275 12.38 39.24 9.24
N LEU A 276 11.77 40.42 9.03
CA LEU A 276 10.31 40.57 8.99
C LEU A 276 9.70 39.85 7.79
N SER A 277 10.32 39.93 6.61
CA SER A 277 9.83 39.25 5.41
C SER A 277 9.91 37.73 5.57
N TYR A 278 10.98 37.23 6.19
CA TYR A 278 11.15 35.80 6.39
C TYR A 278 10.16 35.20 7.41
N LEU A 279 9.59 36.01 8.29
CA LEU A 279 8.47 35.59 9.17
C LEU A 279 7.26 35.09 8.36
N GLY A 280 7.06 35.58 7.14
CA GLY A 280 6.03 35.09 6.23
C GLY A 280 6.22 33.60 5.88
N ILE A 281 7.46 33.20 5.57
CA ILE A 281 7.79 31.79 5.31
C ILE A 281 7.58 30.96 6.59
N ILE A 282 8.04 31.45 7.75
CA ILE A 282 7.87 30.76 9.03
C ILE A 282 6.40 30.54 9.36
N ALA A 283 5.59 31.59 9.26
CA ALA A 283 4.14 31.52 9.54
C ALA A 283 3.44 30.53 8.61
N THR A 284 3.74 30.57 7.30
CA THR A 284 3.19 29.64 6.32
C THR A 284 3.58 28.20 6.63
N ASN A 285 4.84 27.97 6.99
CA ASN A 285 5.32 26.64 7.34
C ASN A 285 4.70 26.12 8.63
N ILE A 286 4.60 26.90 9.67
CA ILE A 286 3.95 26.50 10.93
C ILE A 286 2.48 26.15 10.68
N PHE A 287 1.78 26.95 9.89
CA PHE A 287 0.34 26.75 9.67
C PHE A 287 0.05 25.55 8.74
N PHE A 288 0.76 25.46 7.61
CA PHE A 288 0.43 24.46 6.58
C PHE A 288 1.23 23.16 6.70
N PHE A 289 2.43 23.20 7.27
CA PHE A 289 3.31 22.05 7.21
C PHE A 289 2.76 20.85 7.98
N GLY A 290 2.36 21.04 9.23
CA GLY A 290 1.76 19.98 10.04
C GLY A 290 0.41 19.49 9.49
N ARG A 291 -0.37 20.43 8.89
CA ARG A 291 -1.72 20.13 8.40
C ARG A 291 -1.77 19.64 6.96
N TYR A 292 -0.78 19.95 6.13
CA TYR A 292 -0.83 19.65 4.69
C TYR A 292 0.29 18.71 4.25
N VAL A 293 1.53 18.96 4.66
CA VAL A 293 2.69 18.16 4.21
C VAL A 293 2.79 16.86 5.01
N HIS A 294 2.59 16.91 6.34
CA HIS A 294 2.61 15.75 7.22
C HIS A 294 1.23 15.15 7.52
N TYR A 295 0.16 15.84 7.12
CA TYR A 295 -1.16 15.28 7.24
C TYR A 295 -1.36 14.23 6.16
N ASN A 296 -0.99 13.02 6.47
CA ASN A 296 -1.52 11.86 5.79
C ASN A 296 -2.87 11.56 6.45
N ALA A 297 -3.95 11.76 5.73
CA ALA A 297 -5.29 11.65 6.27
C ALA A 297 -5.68 10.20 6.64
N ASP A 298 -4.85 9.23 6.28
CA ASP A 298 -4.93 7.84 6.72
C ASP A 298 -4.12 7.60 8.01
N GLN A 299 -3.32 8.58 8.46
CA GLN A 299 -2.61 8.56 9.73
C GLN A 299 -3.42 9.33 10.77
N ILE A 300 -3.86 8.63 11.78
CA ILE A 300 -4.49 9.20 12.96
C ILE A 300 -3.40 9.89 13.79
N GLU A 301 -3.74 11.06 14.29
CA GLU A 301 -3.07 11.92 15.26
C GLU A 301 -1.90 11.28 16.05
N VAL A 302 -0.82 10.96 15.37
CA VAL A 302 0.48 10.97 16.04
C VAL A 302 0.79 12.45 16.26
N GLY A 303 0.84 12.88 17.49
CA GLY A 303 1.06 14.27 17.83
C GLY A 303 2.21 14.82 17.00
N PHE A 304 1.93 15.87 16.23
CA PHE A 304 2.93 16.51 15.38
C PHE A 304 4.14 16.85 16.26
N PRO A 305 5.38 16.48 15.89
CA PRO A 305 6.54 16.70 16.72
C PRO A 305 6.95 18.18 16.71
N TRP A 306 6.12 18.99 17.35
CA TRP A 306 6.27 20.46 17.41
C TRP A 306 7.64 20.93 17.89
N ILE A 307 8.25 20.17 18.80
CA ILE A 307 9.56 20.54 19.37
C ILE A 307 10.64 20.43 18.28
N SER A 308 10.75 19.28 17.60
CA SER A 308 11.73 19.07 16.53
C SER A 308 11.45 20.00 15.35
N PHE A 309 10.18 20.21 15.01
CA PHE A 309 9.76 21.14 13.97
C PHE A 309 10.19 22.57 14.29
N SER A 310 9.93 23.03 15.52
CA SER A 310 10.29 24.37 15.97
C SER A 310 11.81 24.57 15.99
N LEU A 311 12.57 23.59 16.47
CA LEU A 311 14.04 23.65 16.49
C LEU A 311 14.64 23.74 15.08
N ILE A 312 14.14 22.95 14.13
CA ILE A 312 14.57 23.02 12.73
C ILE A 312 14.23 24.38 12.12
N THR A 313 13.04 24.91 12.38
CA THR A 313 12.60 26.21 11.86
C THR A 313 13.40 27.37 12.44
N VAL A 314 13.72 27.32 13.74
CA VAL A 314 14.59 28.30 14.39
C VAL A 314 16.03 28.22 13.86
N GLY A 315 16.57 27.00 13.69
CA GLY A 315 17.89 26.78 13.09
C GLY A 315 18.00 27.33 11.67
N GLU A 316 16.98 27.11 10.85
CA GLU A 316 16.87 27.69 9.51
C GLU A 316 16.87 29.23 9.55
N TYR A 317 16.07 29.80 10.44
CA TYR A 317 15.99 31.26 10.59
C TYR A 317 17.33 31.87 10.94
N ILE A 318 18.02 31.29 11.91
CA ILE A 318 19.39 31.74 12.29
C ILE A 318 20.37 31.60 11.14
N PHE A 319 20.30 30.48 10.39
CA PHE A 319 21.15 30.23 9.23
C PHE A 319 20.94 31.28 8.13
N VAL A 320 19.68 31.55 7.77
CA VAL A 320 19.33 32.52 6.73
C VAL A 320 19.73 33.94 7.12
N LEU A 321 19.49 34.35 8.37
CA LEU A 321 19.92 35.64 8.88
C LEU A 321 21.47 35.79 8.92
N GLY A 322 22.16 34.73 9.36
CA GLY A 322 23.61 34.70 9.35
C GLY A 322 24.18 34.82 7.94
N PHE A 323 23.61 34.07 6.98
CA PHE A 323 24.00 34.14 5.57
C PHE A 323 23.73 35.54 4.98
N ALA A 324 22.59 36.15 5.28
CA ALA A 324 22.27 37.51 4.84
C ALA A 324 23.25 38.54 5.41
N PHE A 325 23.64 38.40 6.70
CA PHE A 325 24.56 39.30 7.37
C PHE A 325 26.01 39.18 6.86
N PHE A 326 26.52 37.95 6.70
CA PHE A 326 27.94 37.73 6.39
C PHE A 326 28.24 37.70 4.88
N VAL A 327 27.26 37.35 4.02
CA VAL A 327 27.51 37.10 2.60
C VAL A 327 26.93 38.20 1.70
N LEU A 328 25.83 38.84 2.10
CA LEU A 328 25.15 39.83 1.29
C LEU A 328 25.39 41.25 1.82
N ASN A 329 26.15 42.06 1.07
CA ASN A 329 26.32 43.47 1.36
C ASN A 329 25.06 44.32 1.02
N SER A 330 24.21 43.82 0.12
CA SER A 330 22.93 44.41 -0.22
C SER A 330 21.94 43.33 -0.63
N VAL A 331 20.69 43.43 -0.22
CA VAL A 331 19.66 42.48 -0.58
C VAL A 331 18.71 43.17 -1.61
N ASN A 332 18.76 42.67 -2.82
CA ASN A 332 17.79 42.98 -3.86
C ASN A 332 16.74 41.85 -3.95
N LEU A 333 15.76 41.98 -4.86
CA LEU A 333 14.71 41.01 -5.06
C LEU A 333 15.24 39.59 -5.36
N THR A 334 16.28 39.50 -6.19
CA THR A 334 16.91 38.21 -6.55
C THR A 334 17.63 37.58 -5.35
N GLY A 335 18.32 38.35 -4.53
CA GLY A 335 18.93 37.91 -3.28
C GLY A 335 17.91 37.42 -2.26
N LEU A 336 16.77 38.10 -2.13
CA LEU A 336 15.67 37.68 -1.26
C LEU A 336 15.05 36.35 -1.69
N LEU A 337 14.81 36.18 -2.99
CA LEU A 337 14.34 34.90 -3.55
C LEU A 337 15.35 33.77 -3.32
N GLY A 338 16.63 34.06 -3.51
CA GLY A 338 17.72 33.11 -3.23
C GLY A 338 17.76 32.68 -1.77
N LEU A 339 17.59 33.61 -0.82
CA LEU A 339 17.49 33.30 0.62
C LEU A 339 16.29 32.39 0.94
N GLY A 340 15.13 32.67 0.35
CA GLY A 340 13.96 31.83 0.53
C GLY A 340 14.16 30.40 0.02
N ALA A 341 14.77 30.25 -1.17
CA ALA A 341 15.09 28.96 -1.76
C ALA A 341 16.14 28.19 -0.95
N LEU A 342 17.20 28.87 -0.48
CA LEU A 342 18.26 28.27 0.34
C LEU A 342 17.72 27.76 1.68
N GLY A 343 16.88 28.55 2.36
CA GLY A 343 16.23 28.15 3.59
C GLY A 343 15.30 26.95 3.40
N ALA A 344 14.53 26.93 2.31
CA ALA A 344 13.67 25.79 1.98
C ALA A 344 14.49 24.50 1.76
N LEU A 345 15.61 24.59 1.02
CA LEU A 345 16.51 23.46 0.79
C LEU A 345 17.14 22.97 2.10
N PHE A 346 17.65 23.87 2.94
CA PHE A 346 18.24 23.54 4.23
C PHE A 346 17.23 22.83 5.14
N ARG A 347 16.00 23.33 5.21
CA ARG A 347 14.91 22.71 5.96
C ARG A 347 14.57 21.32 5.44
N PHE A 348 14.48 21.15 4.13
CA PHE A 348 14.26 19.86 3.51
C PHE A 348 15.34 18.83 3.89
N MET A 349 16.61 19.24 3.80
CA MET A 349 17.74 18.37 4.18
C MET A 349 17.73 18.01 5.67
N LEU A 350 17.53 18.97 6.57
CA LEU A 350 17.46 18.71 8.01
C LEU A 350 16.32 17.75 8.36
N ARG A 351 15.17 17.86 7.71
CA ARG A 351 14.02 16.98 7.96
C ARG A 351 14.25 15.56 7.48
N LYS A 352 14.92 15.38 6.35
CA LYS A 352 15.37 14.06 5.88
C LYS A 352 16.38 13.44 6.88
N LEU A 353 17.27 14.23 7.45
CA LEU A 353 18.26 13.77 8.45
C LEU A 353 17.64 13.39 9.80
N VAL A 354 16.61 14.11 10.24
CA VAL A 354 15.97 13.87 11.56
C VAL A 354 14.98 12.71 11.52
N GLY A 355 14.68 12.15 10.33
CA GLY A 355 13.99 10.87 10.16
C GLY A 355 12.59 10.83 10.80
N HIS A 356 11.64 11.64 10.32
CA HIS A 356 10.27 11.58 10.78
C HIS A 356 9.42 10.70 9.88
N ASP A 357 9.44 9.40 10.15
CA ASP A 357 8.43 8.47 9.65
C ASP A 357 7.80 7.74 10.84
N SER A 358 6.92 8.46 11.56
CA SER A 358 6.09 7.85 12.60
C SER A 358 4.69 7.60 12.04
N ARG A 359 4.53 6.46 11.37
CA ARG A 359 3.21 5.93 11.01
C ARG A 359 2.62 5.25 12.25
N GLY A 360 1.44 5.67 12.66
CA GLY A 360 0.91 5.31 13.97
C GLY A 360 0.17 3.96 14.04
N PRO A 361 -0.01 3.44 15.26
CA PRO A 361 -0.56 2.10 15.54
C PRO A 361 -2.05 1.92 15.21
N GLU A 362 -2.82 2.98 15.07
CA GLU A 362 -4.27 2.92 14.84
C GLU A 362 -4.66 2.48 13.43
N ILE A 363 -3.80 2.72 12.43
CA ILE A 363 -4.04 2.29 11.05
C ILE A 363 -3.93 0.76 10.94
N VAL A 364 -3.04 0.11 11.69
CA VAL A 364 -2.94 -1.36 11.70
C VAL A 364 -4.23 -1.98 12.20
N ASN A 365 -4.78 -1.48 13.31
CA ASN A 365 -6.05 -1.98 13.84
C ASN A 365 -7.21 -1.71 12.87
N ASN A 366 -7.23 -0.55 12.22
CA ASN A 366 -8.24 -0.23 11.22
C ASN A 366 -8.06 -1.06 9.94
N TYR A 367 -6.82 -1.35 9.53
CA TYR A 367 -6.51 -2.24 8.41
C TYR A 367 -6.93 -3.68 8.75
N LEU A 368 -6.53 -4.22 9.90
CA LEU A 368 -6.91 -5.55 10.34
C LEU A 368 -8.44 -5.69 10.47
N ASN A 369 -9.12 -4.66 10.97
CA ASN A 369 -10.58 -4.60 11.02
C ASN A 369 -11.23 -4.49 9.62
N SER A 370 -10.57 -3.88 8.63
CA SER A 370 -11.09 -3.75 7.27
C SER A 370 -11.09 -5.07 6.49
N PHE A 371 -10.21 -6.01 6.85
CA PHE A 371 -10.15 -7.34 6.25
C PHE A 371 -11.00 -8.39 6.96
N ASN A 372 -11.86 -8.01 7.93
CA ASN A 372 -12.47 -8.96 8.87
C ASN A 372 -11.45 -9.87 9.60
N TYR A 373 -10.17 -9.54 9.56
CA TYR A 373 -9.23 -10.08 10.51
C TYR A 373 -9.54 -9.45 11.85
N SER A 374 -10.05 -10.22 12.79
CA SER A 374 -10.04 -9.80 14.17
C SER A 374 -8.57 -9.49 14.52
N SER A 375 -8.33 -8.48 15.35
CA SER A 375 -7.00 -8.23 15.92
C SER A 375 -6.46 -9.48 16.65
N ASP A 376 -7.29 -10.49 16.84
CA ASP A 376 -6.98 -11.79 17.41
C ASP A 376 -6.29 -12.76 16.45
N GLU A 377 -6.34 -12.53 15.13
CA GLU A 377 -5.77 -13.44 14.12
C GLU A 377 -4.32 -13.12 13.76
N VAL A 378 -3.83 -11.89 13.97
CA VAL A 378 -2.44 -11.53 13.69
C VAL A 378 -1.64 -11.51 14.98
N SER A 379 -0.63 -12.35 15.06
CA SER A 379 0.33 -12.39 16.17
C SER A 379 1.75 -12.20 15.64
N CYS A 380 2.58 -11.59 16.45
CA CYS A 380 3.99 -11.42 16.13
C CYS A 380 4.67 -12.77 15.94
N LEU A 381 5.32 -12.96 14.80
CA LEU A 381 6.06 -14.21 14.48
C LEU A 381 7.20 -14.48 15.46
N GLY A 382 7.72 -13.45 16.13
CA GLY A 382 8.81 -13.60 17.11
C GLY A 382 8.33 -13.83 18.55
N CYS A 383 7.29 -13.15 19.04
CA CYS A 383 6.90 -13.22 20.46
C CYS A 383 5.40 -13.45 20.71
N GLY A 384 4.60 -13.65 19.68
CA GLY A 384 3.16 -13.88 19.78
C GLY A 384 2.31 -12.67 20.21
N ASN A 385 2.91 -11.49 20.46
CA ASN A 385 2.16 -10.29 20.85
C ASN A 385 1.31 -9.79 19.69
N LYS A 386 0.18 -9.15 20.00
CA LYS A 386 -0.81 -8.68 19.03
C LYS A 386 -0.82 -7.16 18.84
N HIS A 387 0.15 -6.44 19.40
CA HIS A 387 0.25 -4.98 19.28
C HIS A 387 1.37 -4.58 18.32
N PHE A 388 1.01 -3.89 17.24
CA PHE A 388 1.92 -3.51 16.17
C PHE A 388 1.96 -1.99 15.94
N SER A 389 3.09 -1.53 15.42
CA SER A 389 3.22 -0.36 14.58
C SER A 389 3.61 -0.83 13.19
N TYR A 390 3.40 0.01 12.16
CA TYR A 390 3.88 -0.36 10.83
C TYR A 390 4.58 0.84 10.22
N PRO A 391 5.86 0.70 10.00
CA PRO A 391 6.67 1.76 9.43
C PRO A 391 6.47 1.92 7.91
N TYR A 392 6.14 0.85 7.17
CA TYR A 392 6.16 0.88 5.71
C TYR A 392 5.06 0.04 5.08
N ILE A 393 4.69 0.42 3.83
CA ILE A 393 3.84 -0.35 2.93
C ILE A 393 4.61 -0.55 1.63
N LYS A 394 4.71 -1.79 1.14
CA LYS A 394 5.33 -2.08 -0.14
C LYS A 394 4.53 -3.14 -0.89
N LYS A 395 4.17 -2.88 -2.16
CA LYS A 395 3.46 -3.81 -3.04
C LYS A 395 2.32 -4.58 -2.32
N PHE A 396 1.35 -3.91 -1.72
CA PHE A 396 0.18 -4.54 -1.08
C PHE A 396 0.43 -5.29 0.24
N ARG A 397 1.65 -5.28 0.76
CA ARG A 397 1.98 -5.87 2.05
C ARG A 397 2.42 -4.80 3.04
N TRP A 398 2.01 -5.00 4.27
CA TRP A 398 2.40 -4.16 5.39
C TRP A 398 3.66 -4.73 6.03
N LEU A 399 4.62 -3.89 6.28
CA LEU A 399 5.71 -4.24 7.18
C LEU A 399 5.26 -3.88 8.59
N LEU A 400 4.91 -4.88 9.39
CA LEU A 400 4.49 -4.72 10.76
C LEU A 400 5.70 -4.76 11.70
N GLN A 401 5.73 -3.87 12.70
CA GLN A 401 6.71 -3.90 13.77
C GLN A 401 6.01 -4.19 15.10
N CYS A 402 6.40 -5.25 15.78
CA CYS A 402 5.88 -5.60 17.09
C CYS A 402 6.32 -4.57 18.14
N LYS A 403 5.36 -4.05 18.92
CA LYS A 403 5.66 -3.07 19.97
C LYS A 403 6.36 -3.69 21.19
N SER A 404 6.29 -5.01 21.36
CA SER A 404 6.87 -5.69 22.51
C SER A 404 8.30 -6.13 22.27
N CYS A 405 8.62 -6.70 21.08
CA CYS A 405 9.96 -7.23 20.80
C CYS A 405 10.67 -6.53 19.63
N SER A 406 10.04 -5.52 19.02
CA SER A 406 10.53 -4.77 17.86
C SER A 406 10.75 -5.59 16.58
N PHE A 407 10.38 -6.88 16.58
CA PHE A 407 10.47 -7.73 15.38
C PHE A 407 9.60 -7.17 14.26
N MET A 408 10.15 -7.15 13.04
CA MET A 408 9.46 -6.65 11.85
C MET A 408 9.19 -7.81 10.88
N PHE A 409 8.00 -7.83 10.28
CA PHE A 409 7.61 -8.84 9.31
C PHE A 409 6.54 -8.31 8.38
N VAL A 410 6.45 -8.88 7.19
CA VAL A 410 5.40 -8.51 6.22
C VAL A 410 4.06 -9.17 6.57
N HIS A 411 2.96 -8.49 6.28
CA HIS A 411 1.61 -9.01 6.42
C HIS A 411 0.71 -8.52 5.28
N PRO A 412 -0.12 -9.38 4.66
CA PRO A 412 -0.14 -10.85 4.84
C PRO A 412 1.17 -11.50 4.40
N GLN A 413 1.49 -12.67 4.98
CA GLN A 413 2.64 -13.46 4.55
C GLN A 413 2.45 -13.94 3.10
N PRO A 414 3.52 -14.07 2.29
CA PRO A 414 3.43 -14.61 0.94
C PRO A 414 2.88 -16.05 0.97
N THR A 415 2.04 -16.38 0.00
CA THR A 415 1.62 -17.77 -0.20
C THR A 415 2.75 -18.61 -0.78
N LYS A 416 2.61 -19.93 -0.73
CA LYS A 416 3.61 -20.82 -1.32
C LYS A 416 3.75 -20.58 -2.82
N GLU A 417 2.63 -20.39 -3.52
CA GLU A 417 2.61 -20.14 -4.95
C GLU A 417 3.32 -18.82 -5.31
N GLU A 418 3.15 -17.77 -4.50
CA GLU A 418 3.85 -16.49 -4.68
C GLU A 418 5.36 -16.63 -4.44
N LEU A 419 5.77 -17.42 -3.44
CA LEU A 419 7.19 -17.70 -3.19
C LEU A 419 7.80 -18.54 -4.32
N ASP A 420 7.09 -19.55 -4.82
CA ASP A 420 7.54 -20.38 -5.95
C ASP A 420 7.72 -19.53 -7.22
N GLU A 421 6.87 -18.49 -7.45
CA GLU A 421 7.01 -17.55 -8.55
C GLU A 421 8.24 -16.63 -8.37
N ILE A 422 8.45 -16.09 -7.15
CA ILE A 422 9.59 -15.23 -6.82
C ILE A 422 10.91 -15.98 -6.98
N TYR A 423 10.98 -17.21 -6.46
CA TYR A 423 12.19 -18.06 -6.51
C TYR A 423 12.20 -18.99 -7.73
N SER A 424 11.55 -18.57 -8.85
CA SER A 424 11.57 -19.28 -10.12
C SER A 424 12.99 -19.43 -10.72
N GLU A 425 13.10 -20.15 -11.82
CA GLU A 425 14.38 -20.44 -12.51
C GLU A 425 15.25 -19.20 -12.77
N ASN A 426 14.65 -18.03 -12.95
CA ASN A 426 15.34 -16.79 -13.28
C ASN A 426 15.79 -15.96 -12.05
N TYR A 427 15.52 -16.40 -10.82
CA TYR A 427 15.85 -15.63 -9.61
C TYR A 427 17.34 -15.28 -9.51
N PHE A 428 18.22 -16.20 -9.92
CA PHE A 428 19.67 -16.00 -9.88
C PHE A 428 20.23 -15.30 -11.12
N ASP A 429 19.47 -15.18 -12.22
CA ASP A 429 19.90 -14.49 -13.44
C ASP A 429 20.09 -12.98 -13.23
N GLU A 430 19.42 -12.40 -12.25
CA GLU A 430 19.59 -11.00 -11.86
C GLU A 430 20.97 -10.71 -11.23
N TRP A 431 21.73 -11.75 -10.86
CA TRP A 431 23.04 -11.60 -10.19
C TRP A 431 24.20 -11.40 -11.20
N GLY A 432 23.90 -11.41 -12.52
CA GLY A 432 24.78 -10.88 -13.55
C GLY A 432 25.56 -11.94 -14.39
N SER A 433 26.49 -11.46 -15.20
CA SER A 433 27.28 -12.30 -16.11
C SER A 433 28.19 -13.29 -15.35
N LYS A 434 28.67 -14.36 -16.04
CA LYS A 434 29.63 -15.34 -15.47
C LYS A 434 30.88 -14.71 -14.86
N GLU A 435 31.31 -13.55 -15.35
CA GLU A 435 32.45 -12.82 -14.79
C GLU A 435 32.09 -12.12 -13.48
N ALA A 436 30.87 -11.54 -13.40
CA ALA A 436 30.32 -10.99 -12.16
C ALA A 436 30.09 -12.08 -11.11
N GLU A 437 29.66 -13.26 -11.53
CA GLU A 437 29.48 -14.45 -10.68
C GLU A 437 30.81 -14.89 -10.03
N ASN A 438 31.91 -14.97 -10.80
CA ASN A 438 33.23 -15.31 -10.26
C ASN A 438 33.75 -14.29 -9.25
N ALA A 439 33.49 -13.01 -9.46
CA ALA A 439 33.84 -11.96 -8.50
C ALA A 439 32.99 -12.06 -7.23
N LEU A 440 31.68 -12.27 -7.37
CA LEU A 440 30.74 -12.46 -6.30
C LEU A 440 31.10 -13.70 -5.45
N ARG A 441 31.40 -14.84 -6.12
CA ARG A 441 31.83 -16.07 -5.45
C ARG A 441 33.02 -15.81 -4.52
N LYS A 442 34.07 -15.15 -5.02
CA LYS A 442 35.28 -14.82 -4.20
C LYS A 442 34.93 -13.95 -2.98
N ILE A 443 34.04 -12.97 -3.16
CA ILE A 443 33.61 -12.08 -2.07
C ILE A 443 32.81 -12.87 -1.03
N LYS A 444 31.84 -13.67 -1.48
CA LYS A 444 30.98 -14.48 -0.61
C LYS A 444 31.81 -15.54 0.15
N MET A 445 32.67 -16.31 -0.53
CA MET A 445 33.54 -17.27 0.12
C MET A 445 34.42 -16.64 1.21
N LYS A 446 35.02 -15.45 0.94
CA LYS A 446 35.79 -14.72 1.95
C LYS A 446 34.93 -14.25 3.13
N THR A 447 33.67 -13.97 2.90
CA THR A 447 32.71 -13.62 3.96
C THR A 447 32.40 -14.85 4.82
N TYR A 448 32.09 -15.99 4.21
CA TYR A 448 31.84 -17.23 4.93
C TYR A 448 33.05 -17.71 5.70
N GLU A 449 34.25 -17.60 5.13
CA GLU A 449 35.51 -17.91 5.84
C GLU A 449 35.65 -17.10 7.15
N LYS A 450 35.38 -15.79 7.09
CA LYS A 450 35.39 -14.95 8.30
C LYS A 450 34.33 -15.38 9.32
N GLN A 451 33.15 -15.74 8.86
CA GLN A 451 32.07 -16.18 9.73
C GLN A 451 32.43 -17.50 10.43
N LEU A 452 32.99 -18.48 9.71
CA LEU A 452 33.50 -19.72 10.30
C LEU A 452 34.60 -19.46 11.34
N LEU A 453 35.49 -18.50 11.07
CA LEU A 453 36.51 -18.08 12.03
C LEU A 453 35.91 -17.46 13.30
N GLU A 454 34.82 -16.69 13.19
CA GLU A 454 34.13 -16.15 14.37
C GLU A 454 33.47 -17.26 15.20
N ILE A 455 32.84 -18.23 14.57
CA ILE A 455 32.26 -19.38 15.26
C ILE A 455 33.36 -20.18 15.99
N ARG A 456 34.50 -20.41 15.34
CA ARG A 456 35.63 -21.13 15.89
C ARG A 456 36.25 -20.49 17.14
N LYS A 457 36.10 -19.17 17.29
CA LYS A 457 36.52 -18.48 18.52
C LYS A 457 35.64 -18.82 19.72
N ILE A 458 34.41 -19.28 19.48
CA ILE A 458 33.45 -19.62 20.52
C ILE A 458 33.64 -21.10 20.93
N GLN A 459 33.73 -22.00 19.96
CA GLN A 459 33.94 -23.44 20.19
C GLN A 459 34.53 -24.14 18.95
N GLU A 460 35.15 -25.32 19.17
CA GLU A 460 35.52 -26.22 18.10
C GLU A 460 34.28 -26.94 17.58
N PHE A 461 34.19 -27.16 16.27
CA PHE A 461 33.09 -27.86 15.62
C PHE A 461 33.57 -28.61 14.38
N HIS A 462 32.80 -29.60 13.94
CA HIS A 462 33.14 -30.44 12.79
C HIS A 462 32.01 -30.54 11.77
N THR A 463 30.75 -30.49 12.23
CA THR A 463 29.58 -30.66 11.37
C THR A 463 28.78 -29.38 11.25
N ILE A 464 28.43 -29.02 10.04
CA ILE A 464 27.67 -27.78 9.71
C ILE A 464 26.40 -28.17 8.94
N LEU A 465 25.29 -27.54 9.27
CA LEU A 465 24.09 -27.50 8.45
C LEU A 465 23.87 -26.07 7.96
N ASP A 466 23.89 -25.86 6.66
CA ASP A 466 23.62 -24.57 6.06
C ASP A 466 22.24 -24.55 5.40
N ILE A 467 21.34 -23.75 5.95
CA ILE A 467 19.95 -23.64 5.50
C ILE A 467 19.85 -22.43 4.58
N GLY A 468 19.35 -22.63 3.33
CA GLY A 468 19.33 -21.64 2.27
C GLY A 468 20.73 -21.41 1.70
N CYS A 469 21.42 -22.48 1.35
CA CYS A 469 22.82 -22.39 0.90
C CYS A 469 23.00 -21.73 -0.47
N GLY A 470 21.93 -21.38 -1.18
CA GLY A 470 21.95 -20.69 -2.48
C GLY A 470 22.85 -21.42 -3.48
N LEU A 471 23.77 -20.73 -4.13
CA LEU A 471 24.72 -21.29 -5.10
C LEU A 471 25.84 -22.17 -4.49
N GLY A 472 25.78 -22.46 -3.19
CA GLY A 472 26.69 -23.39 -2.50
C GLY A 472 28.07 -22.80 -2.16
N TYR A 473 28.25 -21.50 -2.14
CA TYR A 473 29.55 -20.89 -1.81
C TYR A 473 29.95 -21.10 -0.34
N SER A 474 29.02 -21.22 0.56
CA SER A 474 29.23 -21.62 1.95
C SER A 474 29.72 -23.06 2.05
N LEU A 475 29.11 -23.95 1.22
CA LEU A 475 29.50 -25.36 1.15
C LEU A 475 30.94 -25.51 0.63
N ASP A 476 31.26 -24.82 -0.48
CA ASP A 476 32.61 -24.78 -1.03
C ASP A 476 33.63 -24.34 0.05
N THR A 477 33.32 -23.24 0.78
CA THR A 477 34.21 -22.69 1.80
C THR A 477 34.41 -23.65 2.98
N ALA A 478 33.34 -24.28 3.46
CA ALA A 478 33.40 -25.20 4.57
C ALA A 478 34.22 -26.45 4.24
N VAL A 479 34.03 -27.02 3.05
CA VAL A 479 34.81 -28.18 2.58
C VAL A 479 36.30 -27.82 2.42
N GLU A 480 36.62 -26.66 1.85
CA GLU A 480 38.03 -26.18 1.74
C GLU A 480 38.70 -26.03 3.11
N GLN A 481 37.94 -25.76 4.16
CA GLN A 481 38.41 -25.63 5.55
C GLN A 481 38.40 -26.96 6.33
N GLY A 482 37.96 -28.06 5.69
CA GLY A 482 37.95 -29.41 6.28
C GLY A 482 36.74 -29.72 7.16
N TYR A 483 35.65 -28.97 7.04
CA TYR A 483 34.40 -29.27 7.77
C TYR A 483 33.50 -30.22 6.99
N GLU A 484 32.71 -30.98 7.70
CA GLU A 484 31.62 -31.76 7.15
C GLU A 484 30.36 -30.90 7.11
N ILE A 485 29.87 -30.59 5.90
CA ILE A 485 28.73 -29.72 5.70
C ILE A 485 27.59 -30.40 4.96
N THR A 486 26.37 -30.13 5.38
CA THR A 486 25.12 -30.47 4.69
C THR A 486 24.41 -29.18 4.29
N GLY A 487 23.93 -29.08 3.06
CA GLY A 487 23.18 -27.94 2.56
C GLY A 487 21.68 -28.23 2.46
N VAL A 488 20.87 -27.20 2.67
CA VAL A 488 19.44 -27.17 2.32
C VAL A 488 19.21 -26.00 1.39
N GLU A 489 18.61 -26.27 0.24
CA GLU A 489 18.21 -25.24 -0.72
C GLU A 489 16.85 -25.61 -1.29
N PHE A 490 15.90 -24.67 -1.25
CA PHE A 490 14.52 -24.93 -1.63
C PHE A 490 14.27 -24.87 -3.14
N ASN A 491 15.17 -24.22 -3.90
CA ASN A 491 15.10 -24.16 -5.35
C ASN A 491 15.71 -25.41 -5.99
N GLU A 492 14.88 -26.27 -6.58
CA GLU A 492 15.30 -27.54 -7.19
C GLU A 492 16.32 -27.36 -8.34
N VAL A 493 16.24 -26.28 -9.11
CA VAL A 493 17.16 -25.98 -10.20
C VAL A 493 18.55 -25.76 -9.64
N VAL A 494 18.67 -24.95 -8.61
CA VAL A 494 19.93 -24.66 -7.92
C VAL A 494 20.48 -25.90 -7.21
N VAL A 495 19.64 -26.67 -6.56
CA VAL A 495 20.02 -27.95 -5.92
C VAL A 495 20.65 -28.91 -6.95
N ASN A 496 20.08 -29.02 -8.15
CA ASN A 496 20.62 -29.89 -9.20
C ASN A 496 21.99 -29.43 -9.69
N GLU A 497 22.26 -28.14 -9.72
CA GLU A 497 23.58 -27.58 -10.05
C GLU A 497 24.60 -27.86 -8.94
N ILE A 498 24.21 -27.65 -7.67
CA ILE A 498 25.12 -27.84 -6.52
C ILE A 498 25.44 -29.34 -6.33
N ARG A 499 24.51 -30.25 -6.59
CA ARG A 499 24.71 -31.70 -6.50
C ARG A 499 25.87 -32.21 -7.34
N GLN A 500 26.28 -31.47 -8.38
CA GLN A 500 27.48 -31.80 -9.15
C GLN A 500 28.78 -31.62 -8.35
N ARG A 501 28.75 -30.83 -7.27
CA ARG A 501 29.91 -30.49 -6.44
C ARG A 501 29.80 -31.03 -5.01
N HIS A 502 28.57 -31.18 -4.51
CA HIS A 502 28.28 -31.56 -3.13
C HIS A 502 27.18 -32.64 -3.08
N GLU A 503 27.51 -33.79 -2.50
CA GLU A 503 26.57 -34.93 -2.39
C GLU A 503 25.51 -34.72 -1.27
N LYS A 504 25.88 -34.00 -0.20
CA LYS A 504 25.02 -33.78 0.99
C LYS A 504 24.21 -32.52 0.84
N ILE A 505 23.22 -32.55 -0.07
CA ILE A 505 22.27 -31.46 -0.26
C ILE A 505 20.83 -31.99 -0.32
N CYS A 506 19.93 -31.31 0.37
CA CYS A 506 18.51 -31.63 0.46
C CYS A 506 17.66 -30.44 -0.03
N THR A 507 16.43 -30.71 -0.45
CA THR A 507 15.46 -29.66 -0.85
C THR A 507 14.56 -29.25 0.32
N ASP A 508 14.48 -30.04 1.39
CA ASP A 508 13.63 -29.78 2.54
C ASP A 508 14.34 -30.16 3.85
N LEU A 509 14.07 -29.42 4.91
CA LEU A 509 14.51 -29.73 6.27
C LEU A 509 13.94 -31.05 6.80
N ASP A 510 12.74 -31.42 6.36
CA ASP A 510 12.09 -32.68 6.81
C ASP A 510 12.88 -33.91 6.35
N GLU A 511 13.62 -33.84 5.22
CA GLU A 511 14.55 -34.91 4.80
C GLU A 511 15.72 -35.12 5.78
N ILE A 512 16.20 -34.03 6.39
CA ILE A 512 17.31 -34.06 7.35
C ILE A 512 16.80 -34.52 8.70
N LEU A 513 15.63 -34.07 9.13
CA LEU A 513 14.98 -34.50 10.37
C LEU A 513 14.73 -36.00 10.38
N ALA A 514 14.33 -36.59 9.25
CA ALA A 514 14.12 -38.01 9.10
C ALA A 514 15.39 -38.84 9.34
N LYS A 515 16.59 -38.26 9.14
CA LYS A 515 17.89 -38.91 9.39
C LYS A 515 18.31 -38.87 10.85
N ASN A 516 17.60 -38.09 11.70
CA ASN A 516 17.88 -37.88 13.12
C ASN A 516 19.34 -37.47 13.41
N GLN A 517 19.96 -36.75 12.48
CA GLN A 517 21.34 -36.26 12.57
C GLN A 517 21.36 -34.93 13.36
N LYS A 518 22.38 -34.74 14.17
CA LYS A 518 22.65 -33.51 14.91
C LYS A 518 23.86 -32.82 14.30
N TYR A 519 23.88 -31.48 14.40
CA TYR A 519 24.94 -30.63 13.86
C TYR A 519 25.55 -29.78 14.97
N ASP A 520 26.88 -29.56 14.91
CA ASP A 520 27.57 -28.68 15.83
C ASP A 520 27.22 -27.21 15.58
N VAL A 521 27.07 -26.85 14.28
CA VAL A 521 26.73 -25.50 13.83
C VAL A 521 25.60 -25.56 12.82
N ILE A 522 24.64 -24.67 12.98
CA ILE A 522 23.58 -24.44 11.99
C ILE A 522 23.69 -22.99 11.51
N THR A 523 23.76 -22.77 10.20
CA THR A 523 23.87 -21.44 9.59
C THR A 523 22.61 -21.09 8.80
N LEU A 524 22.16 -19.83 8.93
CA LEU A 524 21.06 -19.23 8.16
C LEU A 524 21.52 -17.82 7.72
N MET A 525 22.04 -17.71 6.51
CA MET A 525 22.65 -16.47 6.02
C MET A 525 21.72 -15.76 5.03
N GLU A 526 21.06 -14.68 5.49
CA GLU A 526 20.08 -13.93 4.69
C GLU A 526 18.91 -14.83 4.21
N VAL A 527 18.34 -15.62 5.11
CA VAL A 527 17.29 -16.62 4.85
C VAL A 527 16.07 -16.39 5.72
N LEU A 528 16.28 -15.92 6.97
CA LEU A 528 15.22 -15.81 7.97
C LEU A 528 14.05 -14.92 7.48
N GLU A 529 14.38 -13.86 6.76
CA GLU A 529 13.44 -12.89 6.19
C GLU A 529 12.54 -13.46 5.08
N HIS A 530 12.93 -14.60 4.50
CA HIS A 530 12.19 -15.24 3.41
C HIS A 530 11.28 -16.38 3.88
N LEU A 531 11.37 -16.76 5.18
CA LEU A 531 10.65 -17.91 5.71
C LEU A 531 9.33 -17.51 6.37
N PRO A 532 8.18 -18.03 5.89
CA PRO A 532 6.87 -17.60 6.38
C PRO A 532 6.49 -18.16 7.75
N ASP A 533 7.06 -19.29 8.17
CA ASP A 533 6.72 -19.99 9.43
C ASP A 533 7.94 -20.13 10.35
N LEU A 534 8.32 -19.03 10.99
CA LEU A 534 9.44 -19.01 11.93
C LEU A 534 9.24 -19.91 13.16
N PRO A 535 8.06 -20.03 13.78
CA PRO A 535 7.84 -20.98 14.86
C PRO A 535 8.13 -22.44 14.48
N LYS A 536 7.70 -22.85 13.29
CA LYS A 536 8.01 -24.19 12.75
C LYS A 536 9.52 -24.35 12.55
N LEU A 537 10.17 -23.38 11.92
CA LEU A 537 11.62 -23.38 11.72
C LEU A 537 12.37 -23.56 13.04
N PHE A 538 12.10 -22.74 14.05
CA PHE A 538 12.81 -22.85 15.33
C PHE A 538 12.56 -24.17 16.04
N THR A 539 11.38 -24.77 15.89
CA THR A 539 11.08 -26.13 16.38
C THR A 539 11.94 -27.17 15.66
N GLN A 540 12.08 -27.06 14.34
CA GLN A 540 12.93 -27.98 13.55
C GLN A 540 14.42 -27.79 13.89
N LEU A 541 14.90 -26.53 14.03
CA LEU A 541 16.28 -26.27 14.46
C LEU A 541 16.58 -26.90 15.80
N HIS A 542 15.68 -26.78 16.77
CA HIS A 542 15.87 -27.42 18.09
C HIS A 542 16.01 -28.94 17.99
N GLN A 543 15.31 -29.59 17.08
CA GLN A 543 15.45 -31.02 16.83
C GLN A 543 16.78 -31.39 16.17
N LEU A 544 17.43 -30.49 15.44
CA LEU A 544 18.70 -30.68 14.74
C LEU A 544 19.93 -30.31 15.59
N MET A 545 19.70 -29.72 16.77
CA MET A 545 20.74 -29.28 17.70
C MET A 545 21.03 -30.33 18.78
N SER A 546 22.27 -30.38 19.23
CA SER A 546 22.73 -30.97 20.48
C SER A 546 22.81 -29.92 21.59
N GLU A 547 23.17 -30.27 22.82
CA GLU A 547 23.28 -29.32 23.94
C GLU A 547 24.30 -28.18 23.70
N ASN A 548 25.33 -28.43 22.90
CA ASN A 548 26.39 -27.45 22.60
C ASN A 548 26.35 -26.92 21.19
N SER A 549 25.26 -27.11 20.44
CA SER A 549 25.16 -26.60 19.08
C SER A 549 25.02 -25.06 19.06
N LEU A 550 25.65 -24.44 18.09
CA LEU A 550 25.52 -23.01 17.82
C LEU A 550 24.62 -22.77 16.60
N VAL A 551 23.78 -21.76 16.66
CA VAL A 551 23.07 -21.24 15.49
C VAL A 551 23.66 -19.88 15.16
N MET A 552 24.14 -19.73 13.93
CA MET A 552 24.58 -18.47 13.37
C MET A 552 23.57 -18.02 12.31
N LEU A 553 22.98 -16.86 12.51
CA LEU A 553 22.05 -16.28 11.55
C LEU A 553 22.45 -14.85 11.21
N THR A 554 22.23 -14.47 9.96
CA THR A 554 22.24 -13.08 9.50
C THR A 554 20.91 -12.74 8.90
N THR A 555 20.43 -11.56 9.17
CA THR A 555 19.19 -11.03 8.60
C THR A 555 19.28 -9.52 8.49
N ILE A 556 18.28 -8.92 7.90
CA ILE A 556 18.21 -7.48 7.63
C ILE A 556 17.96 -6.70 8.91
N ASP A 557 18.83 -5.72 9.21
CA ASP A 557 18.62 -4.77 10.30
C ASP A 557 17.74 -3.59 9.82
N ALA A 558 16.43 -3.77 9.94
CA ALA A 558 15.45 -2.75 9.58
C ALA A 558 15.48 -1.51 10.51
N ASP A 559 16.17 -1.57 11.65
CA ASP A 559 16.38 -0.44 12.59
C ASP A 559 17.69 0.31 12.33
N SER A 560 18.49 -0.11 11.35
CA SER A 560 19.73 0.54 10.97
C SER A 560 19.53 2.01 10.56
N SER A 561 20.55 2.84 10.77
CA SER A 561 20.52 4.25 10.35
C SER A 561 20.25 4.41 8.86
N ARG A 562 20.68 3.45 8.03
CA ARG A 562 20.47 3.45 6.59
C ARG A 562 19.01 3.11 6.24
N ALA A 563 18.41 2.13 6.92
CA ALA A 563 16.99 1.82 6.77
C ALA A 563 16.13 3.02 7.17
N LYS A 564 16.41 3.63 8.31
CA LYS A 564 15.73 4.84 8.79
C LYS A 564 15.86 6.02 7.84
N PHE A 565 17.02 6.21 7.22
CA PHE A 565 17.26 7.30 6.27
C PHE A 565 16.53 7.10 4.95
N LEU A 566 16.54 5.90 4.39
CA LEU A 566 15.95 5.59 3.08
C LEU A 566 14.44 5.29 3.16
N GLY A 567 13.96 4.88 4.32
CA GLY A 567 12.54 4.55 4.53
C GLY A 567 12.06 3.47 3.56
N ASP A 568 10.91 3.69 2.94
CA ASP A 568 10.32 2.79 1.94
C ASP A 568 11.14 2.67 0.62
N GLY A 569 12.08 3.57 0.39
CA GLY A 569 13.07 3.48 -0.69
C GLY A 569 14.26 2.57 -0.37
N TRP A 570 14.33 2.00 0.83
CA TRP A 570 15.42 1.08 1.16
C TRP A 570 15.25 -0.24 0.41
N TYR A 571 16.28 -0.59 -0.38
CA TYR A 571 16.19 -1.72 -1.31
C TYR A 571 16.02 -3.09 -0.66
N HIS A 572 16.36 -3.26 0.61
CA HIS A 572 16.13 -4.49 1.35
C HIS A 572 14.68 -4.66 1.86
N ILE A 573 13.82 -3.66 1.75
CA ILE A 573 12.40 -3.83 2.00
C ILE A 573 11.77 -4.40 0.73
N HIS A 574 11.67 -5.70 0.65
CA HIS A 574 11.00 -6.43 -0.40
C HIS A 574 9.61 -6.90 0.03
N HIS A 575 8.80 -7.33 -0.93
CA HIS A 575 7.45 -7.83 -0.66
C HIS A 575 7.43 -9.27 -0.13
N ASP A 576 8.56 -9.93 -0.13
CA ASP A 576 8.82 -11.30 0.32
C ASP A 576 9.66 -11.36 1.61
N HIS A 577 10.13 -10.20 2.13
CA HIS A 577 10.93 -10.12 3.36
C HIS A 577 10.11 -9.88 4.61
#